data_914c3946a964ab9a7cc2ca62df083d6f
#
_entry.id   914c3946a964ab9a7cc2ca62df083d6f
#
_cell.length_a   1.000
_cell.length_b   1.000
_cell.length_c   1.000
_cell.angle_alpha   90.00
_cell.angle_beta   90.00
_cell.angle_gamma   90.00
#
_symmetry.space_group_name_H-M   'P 1'
#
loop_
_entity.id
_entity.type
_entity.pdbx_description
1 polymer ?
#
loop_
_entity_poly.entity_id
_entity_poly.type
_entity_poly.pdbx_seq_one_letter_code
_entity_poly.pdbx_strand_id
1 'polypeptide(L)'
;MATVKVIVATHKQYRMPMDEMYIPIQVGAQDRTPLGYVKDSDGENISAKNANYCELTGLYWAWKNLDADYLGMVHYRRHFTVERFGDKWNRILTMDQLELLIEQCDIILPTPRNYFIETTYSQYAHAHHAIDLDLTREVLMNNYPNYLDAFDSCMESTKGHKFNMFIMKRECLEDYCTWLFDVLFELEKRLDISAYSKNDARVFGFVSERLLDVWLEANHKGYREIPVMFMEKQNWIIKSWNFLMRKLKSRNFDR
;
A
#
# COMPACT_ATOMS: atom_id res chain seq x y z
N MET A 1 -1.31 -27.59 -5.20
CA MET A 1 -0.88 -26.41 -4.42
C MET A 1 -1.02 -25.20 -5.31
N ALA A 2 -1.57 -24.11 -4.78
CA ALA A 2 -1.66 -22.83 -5.48
C ALA A 2 -0.26 -22.22 -5.62
N THR A 3 0.02 -21.62 -6.76
CA THR A 3 1.26 -20.85 -6.96
C THR A 3 1.11 -19.48 -6.30
N VAL A 4 2.06 -19.12 -5.45
CA VAL A 4 2.06 -17.84 -4.74
C VAL A 4 3.35 -17.09 -5.01
N LYS A 5 3.24 -15.80 -5.34
CA LYS A 5 4.38 -14.87 -5.46
C LYS A 5 4.11 -13.60 -4.68
N VAL A 6 5.01 -13.26 -3.78
CA VAL A 6 4.93 -12.04 -2.95
C VAL A 6 6.12 -11.17 -3.26
N ILE A 7 5.91 -10.04 -3.92
CA ILE A 7 7.01 -9.11 -4.18
C ILE A 7 7.44 -8.41 -2.91
N VAL A 8 8.75 -8.26 -2.73
CA VAL A 8 9.36 -7.48 -1.65
C VAL A 8 9.89 -6.18 -2.23
N ALA A 9 9.09 -5.11 -2.16
CA ALA A 9 9.46 -3.82 -2.72
C ALA A 9 10.63 -3.19 -1.96
N THR A 10 11.72 -2.90 -2.66
CA THR A 10 12.92 -2.27 -2.09
C THR A 10 13.57 -1.26 -3.04
N HIS A 11 14.23 -0.25 -2.46
CA HIS A 11 15.06 0.74 -3.18
C HIS A 11 16.53 0.70 -2.74
N LYS A 12 16.90 -0.27 -1.90
CA LYS A 12 18.28 -0.47 -1.40
C LYS A 12 18.54 -1.95 -1.14
N GLN A 13 19.82 -2.30 -1.04
CA GLN A 13 20.23 -3.62 -0.57
C GLN A 13 19.72 -3.86 0.86
N TYR A 14 19.12 -5.01 1.08
CA TYR A 14 18.59 -5.41 2.39
C TYR A 14 18.56 -6.94 2.51
N ARG A 15 18.55 -7.46 3.73
CA ARG A 15 18.28 -8.89 3.95
C ARG A 15 16.86 -9.22 3.50
N MET A 16 16.69 -10.31 2.76
CA MET A 16 15.40 -10.73 2.24
C MET A 16 14.91 -12.01 2.93
N PRO A 17 13.59 -12.27 2.95
CA PRO A 17 13.06 -13.56 3.37
C PRO A 17 13.65 -14.71 2.55
N MET A 18 13.74 -15.90 3.17
CA MET A 18 14.34 -17.08 2.53
C MET A 18 13.33 -17.96 1.81
N ASP A 19 12.04 -17.80 2.10
CA ASP A 19 10.97 -18.59 1.49
C ASP A 19 10.83 -18.21 0.00
N GLU A 20 10.69 -19.21 -0.86
CA GLU A 20 10.68 -19.08 -2.33
C GLU A 20 9.49 -18.30 -2.89
N MET A 21 8.42 -18.11 -2.09
CA MET A 21 7.31 -17.26 -2.52
C MET A 21 7.69 -15.77 -2.60
N TYR A 22 8.78 -15.34 -1.92
CA TYR A 22 9.21 -13.95 -1.91
C TYR A 22 10.13 -13.61 -3.08
N ILE A 23 9.76 -12.58 -3.83
CA ILE A 23 10.52 -12.05 -4.96
C ILE A 23 10.99 -10.63 -4.62
N PRO A 24 12.27 -10.44 -4.26
CA PRO A 24 12.82 -9.10 -4.10
C PRO A 24 12.76 -8.31 -5.41
N ILE A 25 12.14 -7.11 -5.38
CA ILE A 25 12.03 -6.24 -6.54
C ILE A 25 12.59 -4.86 -6.24
N GLN A 26 13.53 -4.40 -7.08
CA GLN A 26 14.02 -3.04 -7.06
C GLN A 26 12.97 -2.12 -7.70
N VAL A 27 12.36 -1.24 -6.90
CA VAL A 27 11.37 -0.27 -7.39
C VAL A 27 12.02 1.03 -7.85
N GLY A 28 11.51 1.61 -8.93
CA GLY A 28 12.09 2.78 -9.60
C GLY A 28 13.48 2.47 -10.16
N ALA A 29 13.63 1.29 -10.77
CA ALA A 29 14.93 0.81 -11.24
C ALA A 29 15.41 1.45 -12.54
N GLN A 30 14.54 2.17 -13.28
CA GLN A 30 14.82 2.64 -14.64
C GLN A 30 16.14 3.41 -14.75
N ASP A 31 16.41 4.35 -13.83
CA ASP A 31 17.60 5.22 -13.88
C ASP A 31 18.49 5.03 -12.64
N ARG A 32 18.45 3.84 -12.02
CA ARG A 32 19.20 3.57 -10.80
C ARG A 32 20.17 2.42 -10.96
N THR A 33 21.26 2.47 -10.20
CA THR A 33 22.22 1.37 -10.11
C THR A 33 21.51 0.06 -9.73
N PRO A 34 21.74 -1.02 -10.47
CA PRO A 34 21.14 -2.32 -10.18
C PRO A 34 21.53 -2.83 -8.79
N LEU A 35 20.54 -3.36 -8.07
CA LEU A 35 20.75 -3.94 -6.74
C LEU A 35 20.91 -5.48 -6.78
N GLY A 36 20.90 -6.10 -7.97
CA GLY A 36 20.93 -7.56 -8.09
C GLY A 36 19.59 -8.24 -7.84
N TYR A 37 18.51 -7.49 -7.72
CA TYR A 37 17.13 -7.98 -7.64
C TYR A 37 16.42 -7.86 -9.00
N VAL A 38 15.25 -8.46 -9.12
CA VAL A 38 14.33 -8.20 -10.23
C VAL A 38 14.06 -6.70 -10.29
N LYS A 39 13.97 -6.14 -11.49
CA LYS A 39 13.73 -4.70 -11.69
C LYS A 39 12.29 -4.47 -12.09
N ASP A 40 11.66 -3.44 -11.51
CA ASP A 40 10.34 -3.00 -11.93
C ASP A 40 10.33 -2.26 -13.29
N SER A 41 11.51 -2.13 -13.92
CA SER A 41 11.68 -1.52 -15.24
C SER A 41 11.73 -2.53 -16.39
N ASP A 42 11.69 -3.83 -16.11
CA ASP A 42 11.74 -4.87 -17.13
C ASP A 42 10.31 -5.21 -17.58
N GLY A 43 10.08 -5.46 -18.88
CA GLY A 43 8.74 -5.75 -19.40
C GLY A 43 7.75 -4.56 -19.32
N GLU A 44 6.44 -4.85 -19.20
CA GLU A 44 5.41 -3.81 -19.06
C GLU A 44 5.49 -3.14 -17.70
N ASN A 45 5.72 -1.83 -17.65
CA ASN A 45 6.04 -1.13 -16.40
C ASN A 45 5.71 0.36 -16.40
N ILE A 46 5.73 0.93 -15.19
CA ILE A 46 5.65 2.38 -14.92
C ILE A 46 6.81 2.84 -14.02
N SER A 47 7.98 2.21 -14.11
CA SER A 47 9.15 2.43 -13.23
C SER A 47 9.59 3.89 -13.19
N ALA A 48 9.49 4.63 -14.32
CA ALA A 48 9.79 6.06 -14.40
C ALA A 48 8.93 6.92 -13.44
N LYS A 49 7.74 6.46 -13.08
CA LYS A 49 6.80 7.16 -12.18
C LYS A 49 7.10 6.92 -10.68
N ASN A 50 8.15 6.17 -10.32
CA ASN A 50 8.41 5.77 -8.94
C ASN A 50 8.52 6.93 -7.95
N ALA A 51 8.97 8.11 -8.37
CA ALA A 51 9.05 9.29 -7.51
C ALA A 51 7.69 9.65 -6.87
N ASN A 52 6.59 9.40 -7.60
CA ASN A 52 5.23 9.78 -7.21
C ASN A 52 4.36 8.56 -6.84
N TYR A 53 4.61 7.41 -7.48
CA TYR A 53 3.87 6.16 -7.28
C TYR A 53 4.50 5.22 -6.23
N CYS A 54 5.75 5.45 -5.83
CA CYS A 54 6.47 4.66 -4.82
C CYS A 54 6.49 3.16 -5.14
N GLU A 55 6.11 2.32 -4.17
CA GLU A 55 6.01 0.87 -4.30
C GLU A 55 5.01 0.38 -5.33
N LEU A 56 4.07 1.22 -5.74
CA LEU A 56 3.08 0.87 -6.74
C LEU A 56 3.69 0.57 -8.11
N THR A 57 4.89 1.10 -8.41
CA THR A 57 5.59 0.71 -9.65
C THR A 57 5.96 -0.77 -9.65
N GLY A 58 6.31 -1.32 -8.47
CA GLY A 58 6.53 -2.75 -8.28
C GLY A 58 5.22 -3.55 -8.36
N LEU A 59 4.13 -3.02 -7.79
CA LEU A 59 2.80 -3.64 -7.90
C LEU A 59 2.34 -3.72 -9.35
N TYR A 60 2.44 -2.62 -10.10
CA TYR A 60 2.09 -2.57 -11.52
C TYR A 60 2.88 -3.61 -12.31
N TRP A 61 4.20 -3.63 -12.09
CA TRP A 61 5.07 -4.60 -12.72
C TRP A 61 4.68 -6.05 -12.41
N ALA A 62 4.41 -6.37 -11.13
CA ALA A 62 4.01 -7.71 -10.72
C ALA A 62 2.68 -8.12 -11.34
N TRP A 63 1.70 -7.23 -11.36
CA TRP A 63 0.40 -7.43 -12.00
C TRP A 63 0.55 -7.79 -13.49
N LYS A 64 1.42 -7.08 -14.22
CA LYS A 64 1.57 -7.23 -15.67
C LYS A 64 2.51 -8.37 -16.09
N ASN A 65 3.49 -8.75 -15.27
CA ASN A 65 4.58 -9.62 -15.69
C ASN A 65 4.68 -10.94 -14.89
N LEU A 66 4.00 -11.07 -13.75
CA LEU A 66 4.03 -12.31 -12.98
C LEU A 66 2.76 -13.13 -13.20
N ASP A 67 2.96 -14.43 -13.38
CA ASP A 67 1.88 -15.42 -13.40
C ASP A 67 1.92 -16.24 -12.11
N ALA A 68 0.81 -16.18 -11.34
CA ALA A 68 0.60 -16.94 -10.11
C ALA A 68 -0.89 -16.90 -9.70
N ASP A 69 -1.36 -17.91 -8.98
CA ASP A 69 -2.72 -17.98 -8.46
C ASP A 69 -2.99 -16.92 -7.39
N TYR A 70 -1.96 -16.59 -6.60
CA TYR A 70 -1.96 -15.50 -5.62
C TYR A 70 -0.76 -14.59 -5.83
N LEU A 71 -1.01 -13.29 -5.81
CA LEU A 71 0.04 -12.27 -5.83
C LEU A 71 -0.06 -11.38 -4.59
N GLY A 72 1.09 -11.04 -4.04
CA GLY A 72 1.16 -10.15 -2.88
C GLY A 72 2.26 -9.12 -2.99
N MET A 73 2.16 -8.10 -2.12
CA MET A 73 3.18 -7.07 -1.96
C MET A 73 3.48 -6.84 -0.48
N VAL A 74 4.77 -6.87 -0.16
CA VAL A 74 5.32 -6.47 1.14
C VAL A 74 6.50 -5.52 0.91
N HIS A 75 7.01 -4.91 1.98
CA HIS A 75 8.18 -4.05 1.90
C HIS A 75 9.39 -4.71 2.55
N TYR A 76 10.59 -4.38 2.11
CA TYR A 76 11.85 -4.94 2.63
C TYR A 76 12.00 -4.85 4.17
N ARG A 77 11.28 -3.97 4.84
CA ARG A 77 11.30 -3.77 6.31
C ARG A 77 9.95 -4.00 7.00
N ARG A 78 8.97 -4.54 6.29
CA ARG A 78 7.64 -4.86 6.82
C ARG A 78 7.18 -6.16 6.20
N HIS A 79 6.89 -7.15 7.02
CA HIS A 79 6.43 -8.45 6.58
C HIS A 79 5.22 -8.90 7.38
N PHE A 80 4.38 -9.70 6.78
CA PHE A 80 3.31 -10.40 7.49
C PHE A 80 3.87 -11.42 8.45
N THR A 81 3.14 -11.68 9.54
CA THR A 81 3.48 -12.69 10.53
C THR A 81 2.21 -13.24 11.19
N VAL A 82 2.21 -14.52 11.51
CA VAL A 82 1.19 -15.16 12.36
C VAL A 82 1.77 -15.56 13.72
N GLU A 83 3.07 -15.43 13.91
CA GLU A 83 3.79 -15.80 15.12
C GLU A 83 4.02 -14.61 16.04
N ARG A 84 3.98 -14.86 17.36
CA ARG A 84 4.12 -13.81 18.37
C ARG A 84 5.54 -13.73 18.98
N PHE A 85 6.26 -14.84 19.02
CA PHE A 85 7.53 -14.97 19.75
C PHE A 85 8.65 -15.48 18.84
N GLY A 86 9.91 -15.17 19.18
CA GLY A 86 11.08 -15.61 18.46
C GLY A 86 11.78 -14.50 17.65
N ASP A 87 12.83 -14.90 16.95
CA ASP A 87 13.58 -13.99 16.06
C ASP A 87 12.70 -13.51 14.92
N LYS A 88 12.78 -12.23 14.59
CA LYS A 88 11.94 -11.60 13.58
C LYS A 88 12.03 -12.26 12.20
N TRP A 89 13.23 -12.69 11.80
CA TRP A 89 13.42 -13.29 10.48
C TRP A 89 12.76 -14.65 10.35
N ASN A 90 12.71 -15.41 11.45
CA ASN A 90 12.05 -16.71 11.51
C ASN A 90 10.52 -16.60 11.64
N ARG A 91 10.01 -15.41 11.95
CA ARG A 91 8.57 -15.13 12.11
C ARG A 91 7.92 -14.54 10.85
N ILE A 92 8.69 -14.30 9.80
CA ILE A 92 8.12 -13.88 8.51
C ILE A 92 7.22 -15.00 8.02
N LEU A 93 6.01 -14.64 7.57
CA LEU A 93 5.02 -15.58 7.06
C LEU A 93 5.64 -16.49 6.00
N THR A 94 5.52 -17.81 6.19
CA THR A 94 6.02 -18.83 5.26
C THR A 94 4.91 -19.31 4.33
N MET A 95 5.29 -20.01 3.25
CA MET A 95 4.32 -20.61 2.32
C MET A 95 3.39 -21.59 3.04
N ASP A 96 3.92 -22.48 3.88
CA ASP A 96 3.10 -23.44 4.65
C ASP A 96 2.05 -22.75 5.53
N GLN A 97 2.41 -21.64 6.16
CA GLN A 97 1.49 -20.87 6.98
C GLN A 97 0.46 -20.13 6.13
N LEU A 98 0.87 -19.65 4.96
CA LEU A 98 0.00 -18.94 4.04
C LEU A 98 -1.03 -19.87 3.40
N GLU A 99 -0.68 -21.10 3.05
CA GLU A 99 -1.62 -22.10 2.49
C GLU A 99 -2.86 -22.27 3.38
N LEU A 100 -2.66 -22.37 4.69
CA LEU A 100 -3.78 -22.48 5.66
C LEU A 100 -4.70 -21.24 5.69
N LEU A 101 -4.18 -20.09 5.28
CA LEU A 101 -4.95 -18.85 5.24
C LEU A 101 -5.73 -18.72 3.94
N ILE A 102 -5.13 -19.03 2.81
CA ILE A 102 -5.74 -18.89 1.49
C ILE A 102 -6.80 -19.97 1.19
N GLU A 103 -6.81 -21.07 1.93
CA GLU A 103 -7.94 -22.03 1.92
C GLU A 103 -9.25 -21.42 2.42
N GLN A 104 -9.17 -20.34 3.21
CA GLN A 104 -10.33 -19.74 3.89
C GLN A 104 -10.74 -18.37 3.32
N CYS A 105 -9.86 -17.70 2.60
CA CYS A 105 -10.11 -16.38 2.05
C CYS A 105 -9.24 -16.04 0.83
N ASP A 106 -9.78 -15.27 -0.08
CA ASP A 106 -9.10 -14.83 -1.29
C ASP A 106 -8.18 -13.61 -1.07
N ILE A 107 -8.32 -12.91 0.07
CA ILE A 107 -7.61 -11.65 0.35
C ILE A 107 -7.07 -11.65 1.78
N ILE A 108 -5.77 -11.40 1.91
CA ILE A 108 -5.08 -11.22 3.20
C ILE A 108 -4.56 -9.79 3.28
N LEU A 109 -4.85 -9.11 4.38
CA LEU A 109 -4.52 -7.71 4.64
C LEU A 109 -3.74 -7.53 5.94
N PRO A 110 -2.98 -6.43 6.09
CA PRO A 110 -2.42 -6.05 7.37
C PRO A 110 -3.52 -5.67 8.35
N THR A 111 -3.33 -5.91 9.65
CA THR A 111 -4.21 -5.34 10.68
C THR A 111 -4.30 -3.82 10.49
N PRO A 112 -5.52 -3.23 10.44
CA PRO A 112 -5.72 -1.82 10.16
C PRO A 112 -5.15 -0.94 11.26
N ARG A 113 -4.73 0.25 10.89
CA ARG A 113 -4.32 1.27 11.84
C ARG A 113 -5.54 2.02 12.36
N ASN A 114 -5.64 2.14 13.68
CA ASN A 114 -6.64 2.98 14.34
C ASN A 114 -6.06 4.38 14.59
N TYR A 115 -6.76 5.42 14.13
CA TYR A 115 -6.42 6.84 14.34
C TYR A 115 -7.07 7.43 15.58
N PHE A 116 -7.94 6.67 16.25
CA PHE A 116 -8.70 7.00 17.47
C PHE A 116 -9.67 8.17 17.30
N ILE A 117 -9.17 9.39 17.17
CA ILE A 117 -9.95 10.63 17.16
C ILE A 117 -9.92 11.36 15.81
N GLU A 118 -9.12 10.90 14.88
CA GLU A 118 -9.05 11.44 13.52
C GLU A 118 -9.73 10.46 12.56
N THR A 119 -10.45 11.01 11.59
CA THR A 119 -10.94 10.22 10.45
C THR A 119 -9.79 9.98 9.47
N THR A 120 -9.95 9.04 8.57
CA THR A 120 -9.00 8.77 7.48
C THR A 120 -8.73 10.05 6.67
N TYR A 121 -9.79 10.82 6.37
CA TYR A 121 -9.69 12.10 5.68
C TYR A 121 -8.91 13.14 6.48
N SER A 122 -9.30 13.40 7.73
CA SER A 122 -8.64 14.43 8.55
C SER A 122 -7.18 14.07 8.82
N GLN A 123 -6.87 12.78 9.03
CA GLN A 123 -5.50 12.30 9.20
C GLN A 123 -4.65 12.52 7.94
N TYR A 124 -5.25 12.35 6.75
CA TYR A 124 -4.58 12.63 5.49
C TYR A 124 -4.34 14.13 5.33
N ALA A 125 -5.38 14.93 5.47
CA ALA A 125 -5.32 16.39 5.32
C ALA A 125 -4.33 17.07 6.27
N HIS A 126 -4.15 16.54 7.51
CA HIS A 126 -3.13 17.03 8.44
C HIS A 126 -1.70 16.61 8.10
N ALA A 127 -1.51 15.57 7.32
CA ALA A 127 -0.19 15.04 6.97
C ALA A 127 0.26 15.42 5.56
N HIS A 128 -0.68 15.70 4.66
CA HIS A 128 -0.54 15.95 3.23
C HIS A 128 -1.52 17.05 2.78
N HIS A 129 -1.95 17.06 1.54
CA HIS A 129 -2.88 18.05 0.98
C HIS A 129 -4.28 17.47 0.82
N ALA A 130 -5.30 18.11 1.41
CA ALA A 130 -6.70 17.66 1.32
C ALA A 130 -7.18 17.54 -0.14
N ILE A 131 -6.73 18.43 -1.01
CA ILE A 131 -7.07 18.47 -2.44
C ILE A 131 -6.79 17.13 -3.16
N ASP A 132 -5.82 16.33 -2.68
CA ASP A 132 -5.50 15.02 -3.25
C ASP A 132 -6.71 14.07 -3.15
N LEU A 133 -7.36 14.06 -1.98
CA LEU A 133 -8.56 13.25 -1.74
C LEU A 133 -9.81 13.86 -2.38
N ASP A 134 -9.93 15.19 -2.39
CA ASP A 134 -11.07 15.88 -3.00
C ASP A 134 -11.12 15.61 -4.51
N LEU A 135 -9.97 15.73 -5.20
CA LEU A 135 -9.88 15.40 -6.63
C LEU A 135 -10.03 13.88 -6.88
N THR A 136 -9.58 13.03 -5.95
CA THR A 136 -9.83 11.58 -6.04
C THR A 136 -11.33 11.30 -5.99
N ARG A 137 -12.06 11.97 -5.09
CA ARG A 137 -13.53 11.87 -5.03
C ARG A 137 -14.21 12.32 -6.32
N GLU A 138 -13.74 13.42 -6.94
CA GLU A 138 -14.24 13.88 -8.23
C GLU A 138 -13.97 12.88 -9.37
N VAL A 139 -12.79 12.24 -9.39
CA VAL A 139 -12.48 11.16 -10.34
C VAL A 139 -13.48 10.02 -10.17
N LEU A 140 -13.74 9.58 -8.94
CA LEU A 140 -14.71 8.52 -8.67
C LEU A 140 -16.12 8.95 -9.08
N MET A 141 -16.54 10.17 -8.78
CA MET A 141 -17.86 10.69 -9.15
C MET A 141 -18.08 10.64 -10.67
N ASN A 142 -17.05 10.94 -11.45
CA ASN A 142 -17.17 11.00 -12.91
C ASN A 142 -17.04 9.63 -13.59
N ASN A 143 -16.17 8.77 -13.09
CA ASN A 143 -15.79 7.53 -13.78
C ASN A 143 -16.35 6.27 -13.08
N TYR A 144 -16.56 6.33 -11.76
CA TYR A 144 -16.93 5.20 -10.91
C TYR A 144 -17.95 5.60 -9.83
N PRO A 145 -19.13 6.15 -10.20
CA PRO A 145 -20.09 6.71 -9.24
C PRO A 145 -20.58 5.69 -8.19
N ASN A 146 -20.57 4.42 -8.51
CA ASN A 146 -20.90 3.33 -7.57
C ASN A 146 -19.88 3.11 -6.46
N TYR A 147 -18.72 3.78 -6.49
CA TYR A 147 -17.71 3.75 -5.41
C TYR A 147 -17.81 4.94 -4.46
N LEU A 148 -18.68 5.93 -4.71
CA LEU A 148 -18.73 7.16 -3.91
C LEU A 148 -19.14 6.90 -2.46
N ASP A 149 -20.20 6.12 -2.24
CA ASP A 149 -20.67 5.83 -0.89
C ASP A 149 -19.59 5.10 -0.07
N ALA A 150 -18.88 4.16 -0.69
CA ALA A 150 -17.75 3.48 -0.07
C ALA A 150 -16.58 4.43 0.19
N PHE A 151 -16.29 5.35 -0.73
CA PHE A 151 -15.25 6.36 -0.53
C PHE A 151 -15.58 7.25 0.66
N ASP A 152 -16.78 7.82 0.69
CA ASP A 152 -17.22 8.72 1.76
C ASP A 152 -17.21 7.99 3.12
N SER A 153 -17.72 6.76 3.19
CA SER A 153 -17.68 5.90 4.38
C SER A 153 -16.24 5.64 4.86
N CYS A 154 -15.34 5.25 3.96
CA CYS A 154 -13.93 5.02 4.29
C CYS A 154 -13.21 6.29 4.76
N MET A 155 -13.56 7.45 4.18
CA MET A 155 -12.95 8.73 4.59
C MET A 155 -13.43 9.18 5.98
N GLU A 156 -14.64 8.84 6.39
CA GLU A 156 -15.18 9.08 7.73
C GLU A 156 -14.68 8.07 8.77
N SER A 157 -14.22 6.89 8.35
CA SER A 157 -13.71 5.86 9.26
C SER A 157 -12.48 6.33 10.04
N THR A 158 -12.38 5.92 11.31
CA THR A 158 -11.17 6.12 12.14
C THR A 158 -10.15 4.99 12.01
N LYS A 159 -10.39 4.03 11.13
CA LYS A 159 -9.50 2.90 10.86
C LYS A 159 -9.26 2.77 9.37
N GLY A 160 -8.07 2.29 9.00
CA GLY A 160 -7.75 2.01 7.59
C GLY A 160 -6.50 1.17 7.45
N HIS A 161 -6.45 0.34 6.40
CA HIS A 161 -5.28 -0.43 6.05
C HIS A 161 -4.17 0.49 5.55
N LYS A 162 -2.93 0.07 5.74
CA LYS A 162 -1.74 0.87 5.42
C LYS A 162 -0.71 0.07 4.65
N PHE A 163 0.19 0.84 4.02
CA PHE A 163 1.41 0.33 3.39
C PHE A 163 1.21 -0.32 2.02
N ASN A 164 0.02 -0.29 1.42
CA ASN A 164 -0.27 -0.99 0.17
C ASN A 164 0.12 -2.48 0.23
N MET A 165 0.04 -3.10 1.42
CA MET A 165 0.40 -4.50 1.65
C MET A 165 -0.83 -5.38 1.58
N PHE A 166 -0.72 -6.47 0.84
CA PHE A 166 -1.75 -7.49 0.74
C PHE A 166 -1.19 -8.78 0.13
N ILE A 167 -1.96 -9.87 0.20
CA ILE A 167 -1.83 -11.06 -0.65
C ILE A 167 -3.23 -11.34 -1.17
N MET A 168 -3.41 -11.39 -2.48
CA MET A 168 -4.70 -11.53 -3.13
C MET A 168 -4.69 -12.64 -4.17
N LYS A 169 -5.80 -13.35 -4.28
CA LYS A 169 -6.06 -14.24 -5.41
C LYS A 169 -5.99 -13.45 -6.73
N ARG A 170 -5.48 -14.07 -7.77
CA ARG A 170 -5.22 -13.42 -9.07
C ARG A 170 -6.42 -12.64 -9.60
N GLU A 171 -7.60 -13.22 -9.55
CA GLU A 171 -8.84 -12.58 -10.01
C GLU A 171 -9.14 -11.28 -9.24
N CYS A 172 -9.00 -11.31 -7.91
CA CYS A 172 -9.19 -10.13 -7.07
C CYS A 172 -8.12 -9.05 -7.35
N LEU A 173 -6.88 -9.46 -7.57
CA LEU A 173 -5.80 -8.55 -7.91
C LEU A 173 -6.03 -7.88 -9.26
N GLU A 174 -6.48 -8.62 -10.27
CA GLU A 174 -6.77 -8.11 -11.61
C GLU A 174 -7.85 -7.03 -11.56
N ASP A 175 -8.95 -7.31 -10.88
CA ASP A 175 -10.05 -6.36 -10.66
C ASP A 175 -9.56 -5.10 -9.93
N TYR A 176 -8.81 -5.31 -8.83
CA TYR A 176 -8.29 -4.20 -8.01
C TYR A 176 -7.30 -3.34 -8.77
N CYS A 177 -6.29 -3.94 -9.39
CA CYS A 177 -5.24 -3.20 -10.09
C CYS A 177 -5.80 -2.47 -11.32
N THR A 178 -6.72 -3.08 -12.07
CA THR A 178 -7.37 -2.42 -13.20
C THR A 178 -8.06 -1.14 -12.75
N TRP A 179 -8.88 -1.21 -11.72
CA TRP A 179 -9.58 -0.07 -11.16
C TRP A 179 -8.61 0.94 -10.51
N LEU A 180 -7.69 0.47 -9.68
CA LEU A 180 -6.75 1.35 -8.95
C LEU A 180 -5.93 2.21 -9.89
N PHE A 181 -5.30 1.59 -10.89
CA PHE A 181 -4.41 2.31 -11.79
C PHE A 181 -5.18 3.22 -12.74
N ASP A 182 -6.41 2.88 -13.14
CA ASP A 182 -7.26 3.80 -13.90
C ASP A 182 -7.61 5.06 -13.08
N VAL A 183 -8.04 4.89 -11.82
CA VAL A 183 -8.31 6.01 -10.91
C VAL A 183 -7.05 6.87 -10.69
N LEU A 184 -5.89 6.25 -10.44
CA LEU A 184 -4.66 7.00 -10.19
C LEU A 184 -4.14 7.73 -11.43
N PHE A 185 -4.27 7.16 -12.63
CA PHE A 185 -3.90 7.83 -13.88
C PHE A 185 -4.84 8.97 -14.22
N GLU A 186 -6.13 8.87 -13.92
CA GLU A 186 -7.07 9.98 -14.05
C GLU A 186 -6.79 11.09 -13.03
N LEU A 187 -6.44 10.75 -11.80
CA LEU A 187 -6.02 11.72 -10.80
C LEU A 187 -4.73 12.43 -11.22
N GLU A 188 -3.75 11.72 -11.77
CA GLU A 188 -2.49 12.29 -12.25
C GLU A 188 -2.69 13.36 -13.31
N LYS A 189 -3.71 13.24 -14.16
CA LYS A 189 -4.03 14.24 -15.20
C LYS A 189 -4.62 15.54 -14.64
N ARG A 190 -5.17 15.49 -13.42
CA ARG A 190 -5.93 16.60 -12.80
C ARG A 190 -5.16 17.29 -11.68
N LEU A 191 -4.27 16.57 -11.01
CA LEU A 191 -3.56 17.04 -9.84
C LEU A 191 -2.23 17.67 -10.21
N ASP A 192 -2.08 18.97 -9.99
CA ASP A 192 -0.79 19.67 -10.13
C ASP A 192 0.05 19.50 -8.86
N ILE A 193 1.12 18.73 -8.96
CA ILE A 193 2.07 18.47 -7.87
C ILE A 193 3.38 19.27 -7.99
N SER A 194 3.45 20.25 -8.90
CA SER A 194 4.69 21.00 -9.18
C SER A 194 5.22 21.78 -7.98
N ALA A 195 4.32 22.20 -7.08
CA ALA A 195 4.65 22.91 -5.85
C ALA A 195 4.82 21.99 -4.63
N TYR A 196 4.66 20.66 -4.80
CA TYR A 196 4.72 19.73 -3.67
C TYR A 196 6.16 19.52 -3.19
N SER A 197 6.31 19.31 -1.88
CA SER A 197 7.57 18.83 -1.33
C SER A 197 7.91 17.44 -1.90
N LYS A 198 9.18 17.04 -1.87
CA LYS A 198 9.60 15.69 -2.29
C LYS A 198 8.83 14.58 -1.56
N ASN A 199 8.41 14.82 -0.32
CA ASN A 199 7.60 13.86 0.43
C ASN A 199 6.16 13.84 -0.08
N ASP A 200 5.54 15.00 -0.27
CA ASP A 200 4.12 15.09 -0.65
C ASP A 200 3.91 14.70 -2.13
N ALA A 201 4.93 14.92 -2.98
CA ALA A 201 4.92 14.43 -4.37
C ALA A 201 4.79 12.91 -4.52
N ARG A 202 4.88 12.13 -3.42
CA ARG A 202 4.57 10.70 -3.35
C ARG A 202 3.07 10.40 -3.26
N VAL A 203 2.26 11.34 -3.67
CA VAL A 203 0.82 11.41 -3.49
C VAL A 203 0.08 10.15 -3.95
N PHE A 204 0.41 9.58 -5.12
CA PHE A 204 -0.32 8.41 -5.64
C PHE A 204 -0.09 7.17 -4.77
N GLY A 205 1.11 7.02 -4.19
CA GLY A 205 1.38 5.99 -3.18
C GLY A 205 0.59 6.20 -1.88
N PHE A 206 0.34 7.45 -1.49
CA PHE A 206 -0.44 7.76 -0.28
C PHE A 206 -1.95 7.63 -0.52
N VAL A 207 -2.46 8.09 -1.66
CA VAL A 207 -3.87 7.96 -2.03
C VAL A 207 -4.26 6.49 -2.16
N SER A 208 -3.42 5.67 -2.82
CA SER A 208 -3.69 4.24 -3.02
C SER A 208 -3.89 3.45 -1.71
N GLU A 209 -3.19 3.84 -0.61
CA GLU A 209 -3.43 3.20 0.71
C GLU A 209 -4.87 3.38 1.20
N ARG A 210 -5.59 4.40 0.76
CA ARG A 210 -7.00 4.65 1.12
C ARG A 210 -7.94 3.98 0.14
N LEU A 211 -7.55 3.92 -1.13
CA LEU A 211 -8.35 3.32 -2.18
C LEU A 211 -8.51 1.81 -2.03
N LEU A 212 -7.60 1.12 -1.35
CA LEU A 212 -7.75 -0.31 -1.05
C LEU A 212 -9.03 -0.57 -0.25
N ASP A 213 -9.25 0.18 0.84
CA ASP A 213 -10.45 0.02 1.68
C ASP A 213 -11.73 0.37 0.90
N VAL A 214 -11.67 1.41 0.06
CA VAL A 214 -12.79 1.80 -0.82
C VAL A 214 -13.16 0.66 -1.79
N TRP A 215 -12.16 0.05 -2.42
CA TRP A 215 -12.39 -1.06 -3.34
C TRP A 215 -12.99 -2.29 -2.64
N LEU A 216 -12.48 -2.62 -1.46
CA LEU A 216 -12.99 -3.74 -0.65
C LEU A 216 -14.44 -3.53 -0.25
N GLU A 217 -14.80 -2.33 0.23
CA GLU A 217 -16.15 -1.98 0.67
C GLU A 217 -17.12 -1.96 -0.51
N ALA A 218 -16.79 -1.25 -1.60
CA ALA A 218 -17.66 -1.13 -2.78
C ALA A 218 -17.95 -2.49 -3.45
N ASN A 219 -17.00 -3.42 -3.39
CA ASN A 219 -17.14 -4.75 -4.00
C ASN A 219 -17.52 -5.84 -2.98
N HIS A 220 -17.84 -5.48 -1.73
CA HIS A 220 -18.22 -6.41 -0.67
C HIS A 220 -17.25 -7.58 -0.51
N LYS A 221 -15.94 -7.33 -0.66
CA LYS A 221 -14.90 -8.37 -0.62
C LYS A 221 -14.63 -8.81 0.82
N GLY A 222 -14.75 -10.12 1.07
CA GLY A 222 -14.28 -10.73 2.32
C GLY A 222 -12.76 -10.80 2.35
N TYR A 223 -12.16 -10.54 3.52
CA TYR A 223 -10.70 -10.61 3.72
C TYR A 223 -10.36 -11.11 5.12
N ARG A 224 -9.08 -11.49 5.31
CA ARG A 224 -8.51 -11.83 6.61
C ARG A 224 -7.37 -10.88 6.96
N GLU A 225 -7.40 -10.35 8.17
CA GLU A 225 -6.35 -9.49 8.70
C GLU A 225 -5.33 -10.29 9.50
N ILE A 226 -4.05 -10.03 9.25
CA ILE A 226 -2.94 -10.58 10.01
C ILE A 226 -1.93 -9.49 10.40
N PRO A 227 -1.17 -9.68 11.49
CA PRO A 227 -0.22 -8.69 11.95
C PRO A 227 0.91 -8.41 10.96
N VAL A 228 1.39 -7.15 10.95
CA VAL A 228 2.62 -6.74 10.26
C VAL A 228 3.74 -6.54 11.25
N MET A 229 4.86 -7.17 10.97
CA MET A 229 6.09 -7.03 11.73
C MET A 229 7.04 -6.02 11.07
N PHE A 230 7.56 -5.10 11.88
CA PHE A 230 8.58 -4.13 11.46
C PHE A 230 9.97 -4.69 11.75
N MET A 231 10.81 -4.85 10.72
CA MET A 231 12.16 -5.40 10.86
C MET A 231 13.09 -4.42 11.58
N GLU A 232 12.97 -3.13 11.28
CA GLU A 232 13.73 -2.08 11.95
C GLU A 232 13.10 -1.68 13.29
N LYS A 233 13.94 -1.25 14.25
CA LYS A 233 13.45 -0.70 15.53
C LYS A 233 12.61 0.54 15.27
N GLN A 234 11.37 0.53 15.74
CA GLN A 234 10.48 1.68 15.67
C GLN A 234 10.67 2.55 16.92
N ASN A 235 11.08 3.80 16.73
CA ASN A 235 11.19 4.73 17.84
C ASN A 235 9.81 5.37 18.11
N TRP A 236 8.94 4.64 18.83
CA TRP A 236 7.56 5.03 19.11
C TRP A 236 7.47 6.34 19.89
N ILE A 237 8.46 6.64 20.74
CA ILE A 237 8.49 7.89 21.53
C ILE A 237 8.61 9.10 20.59
N ILE A 238 9.52 9.06 19.63
CA ILE A 238 9.69 10.15 18.66
C ILE A 238 8.47 10.27 17.74
N LYS A 239 7.86 9.14 17.35
CA LYS A 239 6.63 9.16 16.52
C LYS A 239 5.45 9.76 17.26
N SER A 240 5.23 9.39 18.53
CA SER A 240 4.18 9.94 19.38
C SER A 240 4.40 11.42 19.66
N TRP A 241 5.64 11.83 19.92
CA TRP A 241 6.00 13.23 20.12
C TRP A 241 5.75 14.08 18.86
N ASN A 242 6.19 13.60 17.70
CA ASN A 242 5.98 14.30 16.42
C ASN A 242 4.48 14.38 16.04
N PHE A 243 3.69 13.39 16.41
CA PHE A 243 2.23 13.42 16.26
C PHE A 243 1.60 14.50 17.16
N LEU A 244 1.99 14.54 18.43
CA LEU A 244 1.50 15.55 19.40
C LEU A 244 1.88 16.98 18.97
N MET A 245 3.11 17.18 18.52
CA MET A 245 3.61 18.49 18.09
C MET A 245 2.94 18.98 16.80
N ARG A 246 2.60 18.10 15.86
CA ARG A 246 1.80 18.47 14.68
C ARG A 246 0.41 18.94 15.06
N LYS A 247 -0.23 18.24 15.98
CA LYS A 247 -1.56 18.58 16.48
C LYS A 247 -1.60 19.91 17.25
N LEU A 248 -0.53 20.24 17.97
CA LEU A 248 -0.40 21.54 18.66
C LEU A 248 -0.17 22.69 17.67
N LYS A 249 0.53 22.44 16.55
CA LYS A 249 0.73 23.44 15.50
C LYS A 249 -0.54 23.71 14.69
N SER A 250 -1.35 22.70 14.36
CA SER A 250 -2.61 22.89 13.64
C SER A 250 -3.63 23.69 14.45
N ARG A 251 -3.69 23.52 15.78
CA ARG A 251 -4.56 24.33 16.67
C ARG A 251 -4.22 25.82 16.70
N ASN A 252 -3.03 26.22 16.33
CA ASN A 252 -2.61 27.63 16.30
C ASN A 252 -2.88 28.33 14.95
N PHE A 253 -3.37 27.63 13.95
CA PHE A 253 -3.78 28.20 12.66
C PHE A 253 -5.29 28.45 12.55
N ASP A 254 -6.08 27.89 13.46
CA ASP A 254 -7.54 28.05 13.53
C ASP A 254 -7.97 29.15 14.56
N ARG A 255 -7.06 30.09 14.90
CA ARG A 255 -7.37 31.27 15.72
C ARG A 255 -7.05 32.56 15.01
#